data_3cf8dc6b80adde67f4ade5f0ef2cb55e
#
_entry.id   3cf8dc6b80adde67f4ade5f0ef2cb55e
#
_cell.length_a   1.000
_cell.length_b   1.000
_cell.length_c   1.000
_cell.angle_alpha   90.00
_cell.angle_beta   90.00
_cell.angle_gamma   90.00
#
_symmetry.space_group_name_H-M   'P 1'
#
loop_
_entity.id
_entity.type
_entity.pdbx_description
1 polymer ?
#
loop_
_entity_poly.entity_id
_entity_poly.type
_entity_poly.pdbx_seq_one_letter_code
_entity_poly.pdbx_strand_id
1 'polypeptide(L)'
;PLLKIPGLGSKKIAKLYKELDIKNKEDLIKACENNQVSELPGFAKKTEQKLLEEAKVLGQRPEKYPINTMIKAHEVINQFLDNIEDINQYQVAGSFRRMKEMSKDLDYIISTEEPTKVQQALLEFPDIKEQIAVGQTKVSLDLQIEDDVIGVDFRLIQPEAFYHTLQHFTGSKDHNIKIRQLAKQKNEKVSEYGIEEANGNIITYQSEKEIYDHFNVSYIPPTMREDGTEFDKDIQDIIQLEDINGDIHMHTTYSDGAFKLEEMIEAAIERQYQFICITDHSRSLAVANGLSIERLL
;
A
#
# COMPACT_ATOMS: atom_id res chain seq x y z
N PRO A 1 -6.39 -10.21 20.35
CA PRO A 1 -5.87 -11.28 19.48
C PRO A 1 -6.97 -11.96 18.70
N LEU A 2 -8.00 -12.59 19.34
CA LEU A 2 -9.07 -13.36 18.66
C LEU A 2 -9.94 -12.51 17.70
N LEU A 3 -10.09 -11.21 17.94
CA LEU A 3 -10.81 -10.28 17.03
C LEU A 3 -10.14 -10.12 15.65
N LYS A 4 -8.88 -10.52 15.51
CA LYS A 4 -8.15 -10.49 14.25
C LYS A 4 -8.44 -11.70 13.36
N ILE A 5 -9.15 -12.71 13.85
CA ILE A 5 -9.50 -13.92 13.10
C ILE A 5 -10.74 -13.63 12.22
N PRO A 6 -10.66 -13.76 10.89
CA PRO A 6 -11.79 -13.58 10.00
C PRO A 6 -12.99 -14.47 10.38
N GLY A 7 -14.18 -13.88 10.39
CA GLY A 7 -15.40 -14.59 10.81
C GLY A 7 -15.64 -14.72 12.31
N LEU A 8 -14.73 -14.20 13.17
CA LEU A 8 -14.84 -14.17 14.62
C LEU A 8 -15.19 -12.76 15.12
N GLY A 9 -16.47 -12.39 15.06
CA GLY A 9 -16.96 -11.15 15.67
C GLY A 9 -17.09 -11.25 17.21
N SER A 10 -17.23 -10.08 17.87
CA SER A 10 -17.28 -9.98 19.33
C SER A 10 -18.31 -10.90 20.01
N LYS A 11 -19.48 -11.10 19.39
CA LYS A 11 -20.51 -12.02 19.90
C LYS A 11 -20.06 -13.48 19.90
N LYS A 12 -19.37 -13.92 18.84
CA LYS A 12 -18.84 -15.28 18.74
C LYS A 12 -17.70 -15.49 19.73
N ILE A 13 -16.80 -14.50 19.88
CA ILE A 13 -15.70 -14.55 20.86
C ILE A 13 -16.24 -14.65 22.29
N ALA A 14 -17.23 -13.84 22.65
CA ALA A 14 -17.87 -13.90 23.97
C ALA A 14 -18.46 -15.29 24.24
N LYS A 15 -19.05 -15.94 23.24
CA LYS A 15 -19.58 -17.28 23.33
C LYS A 15 -18.49 -18.34 23.54
N LEU A 16 -17.42 -18.28 22.71
CA LEU A 16 -16.26 -19.18 22.85
C LEU A 16 -15.60 -19.06 24.23
N TYR A 17 -15.46 -17.84 24.72
CA TYR A 17 -14.94 -17.59 26.05
C TYR A 17 -15.84 -18.19 27.12
N LYS A 18 -17.16 -17.98 27.04
CA LYS A 18 -18.12 -18.42 28.05
C LYS A 18 -18.28 -19.95 28.11
N GLU A 19 -18.35 -20.58 26.93
CA GLU A 19 -18.72 -22.02 26.83
C GLU A 19 -17.49 -22.96 26.83
N LEU A 20 -16.34 -22.48 26.34
CA LEU A 20 -15.12 -23.28 26.20
C LEU A 20 -13.87 -22.65 26.86
N ASP A 21 -14.01 -21.54 27.57
CA ASP A 21 -12.93 -20.79 28.26
C ASP A 21 -11.77 -20.40 27.31
N ILE A 22 -12.07 -20.19 26.01
CA ILE A 22 -11.08 -19.81 24.99
C ILE A 22 -10.69 -18.35 25.19
N LYS A 23 -9.42 -18.10 25.57
CA LYS A 23 -8.87 -16.78 25.89
C LYS A 23 -7.91 -16.25 24.84
N ASN A 24 -7.26 -17.14 24.13
CA ASN A 24 -6.18 -16.83 23.17
C ASN A 24 -6.31 -17.72 21.93
N LYS A 25 -5.38 -17.53 20.99
CA LYS A 25 -5.28 -18.26 19.74
C LYS A 25 -5.01 -19.76 19.96
N GLU A 26 -4.14 -20.06 20.89
CA GLU A 26 -3.69 -21.42 21.21
C GLU A 26 -4.85 -22.25 21.77
N ASP A 27 -5.67 -21.64 22.64
CA ASP A 27 -6.88 -22.28 23.17
C ASP A 27 -7.87 -22.56 22.03
N LEU A 28 -8.05 -21.61 21.10
CA LEU A 28 -8.93 -21.78 19.95
C LEU A 28 -8.46 -22.92 19.04
N ILE A 29 -7.17 -22.97 18.72
CA ILE A 29 -6.60 -24.05 17.90
C ILE A 29 -6.88 -25.41 18.54
N LYS A 30 -6.57 -25.56 19.83
CA LYS A 30 -6.83 -26.81 20.58
C LYS A 30 -8.30 -27.20 20.56
N ALA A 31 -9.20 -26.25 20.79
CA ALA A 31 -10.64 -26.50 20.80
C ALA A 31 -11.15 -26.93 19.42
N CYS A 32 -10.68 -26.30 18.33
CA CYS A 32 -11.01 -26.68 16.97
C CYS A 32 -10.43 -28.07 16.58
N GLU A 33 -9.19 -28.37 16.95
CA GLU A 33 -8.57 -29.69 16.72
C GLU A 33 -9.31 -30.82 17.42
N ASN A 34 -9.93 -30.52 18.57
CA ASN A 34 -10.77 -31.46 19.31
C ASN A 34 -12.26 -31.43 18.90
N ASN A 35 -12.62 -30.72 17.83
CA ASN A 35 -13.99 -30.57 17.33
C ASN A 35 -15.00 -29.99 18.34
N GLN A 36 -14.54 -29.26 19.36
CA GLN A 36 -15.37 -28.71 20.43
C GLN A 36 -16.14 -27.45 20.00
N VAL A 37 -15.59 -26.68 19.05
CA VAL A 37 -16.22 -25.44 18.59
C VAL A 37 -17.44 -25.73 17.73
N SER A 38 -17.43 -26.79 16.89
CA SER A 38 -18.56 -27.19 16.06
C SER A 38 -19.74 -27.76 16.84
N GLU A 39 -19.54 -28.14 18.11
CA GLU A 39 -20.63 -28.56 19.00
C GLU A 39 -21.47 -27.38 19.52
N LEU A 40 -20.92 -26.17 19.45
CA LEU A 40 -21.62 -24.96 19.89
C LEU A 40 -22.66 -24.48 18.88
N PRO A 41 -23.88 -24.12 19.31
CA PRO A 41 -24.88 -23.55 18.40
C PRO A 41 -24.36 -22.29 17.70
N GLY A 42 -24.42 -22.27 16.37
CA GLY A 42 -23.93 -21.18 15.52
C GLY A 42 -22.49 -21.35 14.99
N PHE A 43 -21.87 -22.51 15.28
CA PHE A 43 -20.60 -22.92 14.69
C PHE A 43 -20.78 -24.25 13.96
N ALA A 44 -20.85 -24.23 12.65
CA ALA A 44 -20.86 -25.44 11.84
C ALA A 44 -19.44 -26.01 11.70
N LYS A 45 -19.28 -27.30 11.39
CA LYS A 45 -17.98 -27.94 11.13
C LYS A 45 -17.13 -27.18 10.12
N LYS A 46 -17.75 -26.67 9.05
CA LYS A 46 -17.06 -25.85 8.04
C LYS A 46 -16.54 -24.53 8.62
N THR A 47 -17.29 -23.96 9.58
CA THR A 47 -16.85 -22.73 10.29
C THR A 47 -15.68 -23.03 11.23
N GLU A 48 -15.73 -24.12 11.96
CA GLU A 48 -14.65 -24.56 12.86
C GLU A 48 -13.38 -24.82 12.07
N GLN A 49 -13.47 -25.50 10.93
CA GLN A 49 -12.32 -25.77 10.07
C GLN A 49 -11.68 -24.48 9.55
N LYS A 50 -12.50 -23.55 9.07
CA LYS A 50 -12.02 -22.24 8.65
C LYS A 50 -11.37 -21.46 9.80
N LEU A 51 -11.94 -21.48 10.99
CA LEU A 51 -11.37 -20.83 12.18
C LEU A 51 -10.03 -21.46 12.60
N LEU A 52 -9.89 -22.79 12.45
CA LEU A 52 -8.63 -23.49 12.72
C LEU A 52 -7.53 -23.08 11.74
N GLU A 53 -7.84 -23.03 10.46
CA GLU A 53 -6.93 -22.61 9.40
C GLU A 53 -6.48 -21.16 9.63
N GLU A 54 -7.41 -20.25 9.82
CA GLU A 54 -7.15 -18.84 10.11
C GLU A 54 -6.37 -18.63 11.42
N ALA A 55 -6.70 -19.40 12.47
CA ALA A 55 -5.97 -19.31 13.73
C ALA A 55 -4.54 -19.84 13.59
N LYS A 56 -4.27 -20.86 12.80
CA LYS A 56 -2.91 -21.37 12.54
C LYS A 56 -2.06 -20.37 11.77
N VAL A 57 -2.64 -19.67 10.82
CA VAL A 57 -1.96 -18.64 10.02
C VAL A 57 -1.78 -17.33 10.79
N LEU A 58 -2.67 -17.04 11.75
CA LEU A 58 -2.61 -15.81 12.55
C LEU A 58 -1.28 -15.72 13.31
N GLY A 59 -0.48 -14.69 12.99
CA GLY A 59 0.85 -14.46 13.57
C GLY A 59 2.00 -15.16 12.83
N GLN A 60 1.71 -15.90 11.75
CA GLN A 60 2.72 -16.32 10.78
C GLN A 60 2.92 -15.26 9.69
N ARG A 61 1.88 -14.46 9.39
CA ARG A 61 1.99 -13.30 8.50
C ARG A 61 2.32 -12.05 9.31
N PRO A 62 3.23 -11.19 8.85
CA PRO A 62 3.42 -9.86 9.40
C PRO A 62 2.09 -9.08 9.33
N GLU A 63 1.83 -8.24 10.32
CA GLU A 63 0.66 -7.34 10.27
C GLU A 63 0.84 -6.24 9.22
N LYS A 64 2.10 -5.89 8.94
CA LYS A 64 2.53 -4.95 7.90
C LYS A 64 3.84 -5.42 7.31
N TYR A 65 4.06 -5.06 6.06
CA TYR A 65 5.28 -5.34 5.32
C TYR A 65 6.10 -4.06 5.13
N PRO A 66 7.43 -4.15 5.15
CA PRO A 66 8.29 -3.01 4.84
C PRO A 66 8.13 -2.60 3.37
N ILE A 67 8.40 -1.31 3.10
CA ILE A 67 8.15 -0.71 1.79
C ILE A 67 8.89 -1.43 0.65
N ASN A 68 10.10 -1.94 0.88
CA ASN A 68 10.85 -2.69 -0.14
C ASN A 68 10.14 -3.98 -0.59
N THR A 69 9.49 -4.71 0.32
CA THR A 69 8.63 -5.86 -0.03
C THR A 69 7.41 -5.39 -0.83
N MET A 70 6.80 -4.28 -0.41
CA MET A 70 5.62 -3.73 -1.09
C MET A 70 5.96 -3.17 -2.48
N ILE A 71 7.17 -2.63 -2.70
CA ILE A 71 7.65 -2.21 -4.03
C ILE A 71 7.72 -3.40 -4.98
N LYS A 72 8.32 -4.52 -4.58
CA LYS A 72 8.37 -5.74 -5.40
C LYS A 72 6.97 -6.24 -5.75
N ALA A 73 6.06 -6.25 -4.76
CA ALA A 73 4.67 -6.63 -5.00
C ALA A 73 3.98 -5.69 -6.00
N HIS A 74 4.21 -4.39 -5.85
CA HIS A 74 3.70 -3.37 -6.75
C HIS A 74 4.18 -3.56 -8.20
N GLU A 75 5.47 -3.86 -8.38
CA GLU A 75 6.05 -4.13 -9.72
C GLU A 75 5.40 -5.35 -10.39
N VAL A 76 5.25 -6.46 -9.67
CA VAL A 76 4.62 -7.68 -10.18
C VAL A 76 3.15 -7.43 -10.56
N ILE A 77 2.41 -6.71 -9.70
CA ILE A 77 1.01 -6.38 -9.95
C ILE A 77 0.88 -5.44 -11.15
N ASN A 78 1.72 -4.42 -11.27
CA ASN A 78 1.70 -3.50 -12.42
C ASN A 78 1.95 -4.24 -13.72
N GLN A 79 2.96 -5.13 -13.78
CA GLN A 79 3.22 -5.95 -14.96
C GLN A 79 2.00 -6.79 -15.37
N PHE A 80 1.23 -7.26 -14.41
CA PHE A 80 -0.01 -8.00 -14.70
C PHE A 80 -1.12 -7.07 -15.20
N LEU A 81 -1.34 -5.92 -14.53
CA LEU A 81 -2.38 -4.96 -14.91
C LEU A 81 -2.15 -4.35 -16.29
N ASP A 82 -0.88 -4.12 -16.67
CA ASP A 82 -0.49 -3.59 -17.99
C ASP A 82 -0.91 -4.48 -19.17
N ASN A 83 -1.21 -5.75 -18.91
CA ASN A 83 -1.68 -6.70 -19.93
C ASN A 83 -3.21 -6.83 -20.01
N ILE A 84 -3.97 -6.06 -19.23
CA ILE A 84 -5.44 -6.10 -19.25
C ILE A 84 -5.96 -4.96 -20.14
N GLU A 85 -6.46 -5.30 -21.33
CA GLU A 85 -6.88 -4.32 -22.35
C GLU A 85 -8.05 -3.41 -21.93
N ASP A 86 -8.96 -3.91 -21.08
CA ASP A 86 -10.15 -3.17 -20.64
C ASP A 86 -9.87 -2.18 -19.47
N ILE A 87 -8.62 -1.94 -19.11
CA ILE A 87 -8.20 -0.93 -18.14
C ILE A 87 -7.85 0.37 -18.86
N ASN A 88 -8.56 1.47 -18.56
CA ASN A 88 -8.26 2.80 -19.10
C ASN A 88 -7.01 3.39 -18.43
N GLN A 89 -6.96 3.32 -17.09
CA GLN A 89 -5.84 3.73 -16.25
C GLN A 89 -5.96 3.10 -14.87
N TYR A 90 -4.85 2.97 -14.17
CA TYR A 90 -4.83 2.53 -12.78
C TYR A 90 -3.74 3.25 -11.99
N GLN A 91 -3.90 3.28 -10.68
CA GLN A 91 -2.91 3.82 -9.76
C GLN A 91 -3.02 3.13 -8.40
N VAL A 92 -1.88 2.87 -7.76
CA VAL A 92 -1.87 2.47 -6.36
C VAL A 92 -2.25 3.66 -5.47
N ALA A 93 -2.96 3.38 -4.39
CA ALA A 93 -3.41 4.36 -3.39
C ALA A 93 -2.90 3.97 -1.99
N GLY A 94 -3.64 4.29 -0.95
CA GLY A 94 -3.37 3.87 0.41
C GLY A 94 -2.08 4.40 1.03
N SER A 95 -1.62 3.70 2.04
CA SER A 95 -0.40 4.06 2.76
C SER A 95 0.87 3.87 1.90
N PHE A 96 0.84 2.94 0.96
CA PHE A 96 1.95 2.72 0.04
C PHE A 96 2.17 3.94 -0.87
N ARG A 97 1.13 4.52 -1.46
CA ARG A 97 1.25 5.74 -2.27
C ARG A 97 1.77 6.92 -1.46
N ARG A 98 1.48 6.97 -0.16
CA ARG A 98 2.02 7.98 0.76
C ARG A 98 3.45 7.68 1.21
N MET A 99 4.11 6.66 0.64
CA MET A 99 5.50 6.26 0.95
C MET A 99 5.71 5.94 2.43
N LYS A 100 4.74 5.27 3.07
CA LYS A 100 4.91 4.79 4.44
C LYS A 100 5.93 3.67 4.49
N GLU A 101 6.81 3.68 5.50
CA GLU A 101 7.83 2.66 5.71
C GLU A 101 7.23 1.24 5.81
N MET A 102 5.99 1.14 6.33
CA MET A 102 5.29 -0.11 6.54
C MET A 102 3.85 0.01 6.03
N SER A 103 3.43 -0.88 5.14
CA SER A 103 2.06 -0.99 4.65
C SER A 103 1.48 -2.38 4.92
N LYS A 104 0.17 -2.45 5.16
CA LYS A 104 -0.52 -3.72 5.40
C LYS A 104 -0.89 -4.43 4.10
N ASP A 105 -1.41 -3.66 3.15
CA ASP A 105 -2.00 -4.07 1.90
C ASP A 105 -1.68 -3.05 0.80
N LEU A 106 -1.96 -3.40 -0.45
CA LEU A 106 -1.94 -2.50 -1.59
C LEU A 106 -3.36 -2.21 -2.03
N ASP A 107 -3.70 -0.93 -2.11
CA ASP A 107 -4.98 -0.45 -2.66
C ASP A 107 -4.77 0.03 -4.09
N TYR A 108 -5.45 -0.56 -5.06
CA TYR A 108 -5.44 -0.12 -6.46
C TYR A 108 -6.77 0.49 -6.85
N ILE A 109 -6.70 1.64 -7.50
CA ILE A 109 -7.83 2.27 -8.17
C ILE A 109 -7.68 1.98 -9.66
N ILE A 110 -8.69 1.34 -10.25
CA ILE A 110 -8.70 0.94 -11.66
C ILE A 110 -9.90 1.58 -12.33
N SER A 111 -9.64 2.40 -13.34
CA SER A 111 -10.65 3.01 -14.20
C SER A 111 -10.98 2.09 -15.36
N THR A 112 -12.25 1.75 -15.53
CA THR A 112 -12.72 0.89 -16.61
C THR A 112 -14.19 1.14 -16.93
N GLU A 113 -14.55 1.02 -18.20
CA GLU A 113 -15.94 0.97 -18.66
C GLU A 113 -16.50 -0.46 -18.62
N GLU A 114 -15.62 -1.47 -18.46
CA GLU A 114 -15.94 -2.91 -18.51
C GLU A 114 -15.59 -3.62 -17.20
N PRO A 115 -16.18 -3.23 -16.05
CA PRO A 115 -15.76 -3.73 -14.73
C PRO A 115 -15.89 -5.25 -14.60
N THR A 116 -16.84 -5.88 -15.27
CA THR A 116 -17.01 -7.35 -15.24
C THR A 116 -15.86 -8.07 -15.93
N LYS A 117 -15.36 -7.55 -17.05
CA LYS A 117 -14.22 -8.15 -17.75
C LYS A 117 -12.94 -7.98 -16.95
N VAL A 118 -12.70 -6.77 -16.43
CA VAL A 118 -11.52 -6.52 -15.58
C VAL A 118 -11.58 -7.36 -14.31
N GLN A 119 -12.76 -7.51 -13.68
CA GLN A 119 -12.93 -8.40 -12.54
C GLN A 119 -12.52 -9.84 -12.88
N GLN A 120 -12.99 -10.37 -14.02
CA GLN A 120 -12.64 -11.72 -14.46
C GLN A 120 -11.13 -11.86 -14.72
N ALA A 121 -10.52 -10.88 -15.39
CA ALA A 121 -9.08 -10.86 -15.62
C ALA A 121 -8.29 -10.83 -14.31
N LEU A 122 -8.69 -10.05 -13.32
CA LEU A 122 -8.04 -10.01 -12.01
C LEU A 122 -8.06 -11.36 -11.29
N LEU A 123 -9.09 -12.19 -11.52
CA LEU A 123 -9.19 -13.54 -10.95
C LEU A 123 -8.27 -14.55 -11.66
N GLU A 124 -7.67 -14.19 -12.78
CA GLU A 124 -6.66 -14.98 -13.49
C GLU A 124 -5.24 -14.66 -13.06
N PHE A 125 -5.06 -13.78 -12.07
CA PHE A 125 -3.72 -13.49 -11.51
C PHE A 125 -3.04 -14.79 -11.06
N PRO A 126 -1.79 -15.02 -11.45
CA PRO A 126 -1.06 -16.20 -10.98
C PRO A 126 -0.90 -16.17 -9.45
N ASP A 127 -0.94 -17.35 -8.84
CA ASP A 127 -0.68 -17.54 -7.40
C ASP A 127 -1.61 -16.79 -6.44
N ILE A 128 -2.91 -16.72 -6.75
CA ILE A 128 -3.94 -16.30 -5.78
C ILE A 128 -4.00 -17.32 -4.64
N LYS A 129 -3.70 -16.89 -3.42
CA LYS A 129 -3.83 -17.71 -2.21
C LYS A 129 -5.26 -17.73 -1.69
N GLU A 130 -5.92 -16.58 -1.67
CA GLU A 130 -7.29 -16.47 -1.22
C GLU A 130 -8.03 -15.35 -1.96
N GLN A 131 -9.28 -15.63 -2.32
CA GLN A 131 -10.24 -14.63 -2.80
C GLN A 131 -11.04 -14.14 -1.58
N ILE A 132 -10.67 -12.98 -1.03
CA ILE A 132 -11.28 -12.42 0.18
C ILE A 132 -12.67 -11.88 -0.11
N ALA A 133 -12.80 -11.13 -1.22
CA ALA A 133 -14.08 -10.60 -1.69
C ALA A 133 -14.04 -10.39 -3.20
N VAL A 134 -15.13 -10.75 -3.87
CA VAL A 134 -15.31 -10.54 -5.31
C VAL A 134 -16.66 -9.87 -5.52
N GLY A 135 -16.64 -8.55 -5.70
CA GLY A 135 -17.81 -7.72 -5.95
C GLY A 135 -17.71 -6.97 -7.28
N GLN A 136 -18.77 -6.33 -7.71
CA GLN A 136 -18.80 -5.60 -8.99
C GLN A 136 -17.84 -4.39 -9.03
N THR A 137 -17.62 -3.76 -7.89
CA THR A 137 -16.79 -2.55 -7.77
C THR A 137 -15.53 -2.76 -6.94
N LYS A 138 -15.35 -3.96 -6.37
CA LYS A 138 -14.20 -4.28 -5.53
C LYS A 138 -13.84 -5.75 -5.63
N VAL A 139 -12.56 -6.02 -5.87
CA VAL A 139 -11.95 -7.35 -5.77
C VAL A 139 -10.86 -7.29 -4.72
N SER A 140 -10.91 -8.18 -3.74
CA SER A 140 -9.91 -8.30 -2.67
C SER A 140 -9.27 -9.68 -2.74
N LEU A 141 -7.97 -9.71 -2.92
CA LEU A 141 -7.19 -10.94 -3.07
C LEU A 141 -6.02 -10.97 -2.10
N ASP A 142 -5.66 -12.15 -1.67
CA ASP A 142 -4.36 -12.45 -1.09
C ASP A 142 -3.50 -13.09 -2.18
N LEU A 143 -2.41 -12.44 -2.56
CA LEU A 143 -1.50 -12.87 -3.61
C LEU A 143 -0.18 -13.37 -3.03
N GLN A 144 0.32 -14.51 -3.52
CA GLN A 144 1.67 -14.96 -3.22
C GLN A 144 2.66 -14.21 -4.11
N ILE A 145 3.56 -13.47 -3.51
CA ILE A 145 4.62 -12.74 -4.21
C ILE A 145 5.93 -13.07 -3.52
N GLU A 146 6.80 -13.78 -4.21
CA GLU A 146 7.98 -14.42 -3.60
C GLU A 146 7.57 -15.27 -2.37
N ASP A 147 8.16 -14.98 -1.21
CA ASP A 147 7.89 -15.71 0.04
C ASP A 147 6.74 -15.10 0.86
N ASP A 148 6.21 -13.96 0.44
CA ASP A 148 5.20 -13.19 1.18
C ASP A 148 3.80 -13.35 0.59
N VAL A 149 2.77 -13.24 1.43
CA VAL A 149 1.38 -13.20 1.00
C VAL A 149 0.82 -11.80 1.24
N ILE A 150 0.66 -11.05 0.16
CA ILE A 150 0.27 -9.65 0.17
C ILE A 150 -1.22 -9.52 -0.09
N GLY A 151 -1.92 -8.82 0.80
CA GLY A 151 -3.31 -8.42 0.58
C GLY A 151 -3.41 -7.29 -0.44
N VAL A 152 -4.30 -7.43 -1.42
CA VAL A 152 -4.51 -6.42 -2.46
C VAL A 152 -5.99 -6.16 -2.65
N ASP A 153 -6.36 -4.90 -2.61
CA ASP A 153 -7.71 -4.41 -2.89
C ASP A 153 -7.73 -3.69 -4.24
N PHE A 154 -8.46 -4.20 -5.20
CA PHE A 154 -8.71 -3.55 -6.49
C PHE A 154 -10.10 -2.93 -6.48
N ARG A 155 -10.18 -1.60 -6.71
CA ARG A 155 -11.43 -0.86 -6.84
C ARG A 155 -11.66 -0.51 -8.30
N LEU A 156 -12.77 -1.03 -8.85
CA LEU A 156 -13.17 -0.81 -10.23
C LEU A 156 -14.16 0.36 -10.27
N ILE A 157 -13.80 1.40 -10.99
CA ILE A 157 -14.57 2.65 -11.02
C ILE A 157 -14.74 3.18 -12.44
N GLN A 158 -15.75 4.01 -12.63
CA GLN A 158 -15.95 4.72 -13.91
C GLN A 158 -14.87 5.78 -14.10
N PRO A 159 -14.46 6.08 -15.35
CA PRO A 159 -13.38 7.02 -15.64
C PRO A 159 -13.53 8.40 -14.99
N GLU A 160 -14.74 8.93 -14.91
CA GLU A 160 -15.00 10.25 -14.37
C GLU A 160 -14.69 10.38 -12.87
N ALA A 161 -14.78 9.26 -12.12
CA ALA A 161 -14.54 9.23 -10.68
C ALA A 161 -13.07 8.98 -10.31
N PHE A 162 -12.19 8.71 -11.27
CA PHE A 162 -10.85 8.21 -11.02
C PHE A 162 -10.06 9.04 -10.01
N TYR A 163 -9.91 10.34 -10.25
CA TYR A 163 -9.09 11.20 -9.40
C TYR A 163 -9.73 11.46 -8.02
N HIS A 164 -11.05 11.45 -7.93
CA HIS A 164 -11.77 11.54 -6.66
C HIS A 164 -11.59 10.28 -5.82
N THR A 165 -11.74 9.11 -6.46
CA THR A 165 -11.49 7.82 -5.80
C THR A 165 -10.02 7.71 -5.38
N LEU A 166 -9.09 8.09 -6.26
CA LEU A 166 -7.66 8.08 -5.97
C LEU A 166 -7.31 8.97 -4.78
N GLN A 167 -7.81 10.22 -4.76
CA GLN A 167 -7.61 11.15 -3.64
C GLN A 167 -8.18 10.56 -2.33
N HIS A 168 -9.42 10.05 -2.40
CA HIS A 168 -10.11 9.49 -1.23
C HIS A 168 -9.35 8.30 -0.62
N PHE A 169 -8.94 7.31 -1.43
CA PHE A 169 -8.27 6.10 -0.96
C PHE A 169 -6.77 6.30 -0.70
N THR A 170 -6.15 7.32 -1.28
CA THR A 170 -4.80 7.73 -0.88
C THR A 170 -4.79 8.15 0.59
N GLY A 171 -5.82 8.84 1.07
CA GLY A 171 -5.91 9.32 2.45
C GLY A 171 -4.88 10.44 2.71
N SER A 172 -4.41 10.60 3.95
CA SER A 172 -4.81 9.82 5.14
C SER A 172 -6.28 10.04 5.56
N LYS A 173 -6.70 9.36 6.61
CA LYS A 173 -8.03 9.59 7.19
C LYS A 173 -8.18 11.06 7.64
N ASP A 174 -7.17 11.59 8.32
CA ASP A 174 -7.20 12.95 8.87
C ASP A 174 -7.11 14.00 7.76
N HIS A 175 -6.31 13.74 6.73
CA HIS A 175 -6.30 14.53 5.49
C HIS A 175 -7.70 14.62 4.87
N ASN A 176 -8.39 13.49 4.71
CA ASN A 176 -9.75 13.45 4.16
C ASN A 176 -10.78 14.13 5.06
N ILE A 177 -10.57 14.17 6.39
CA ILE A 177 -11.40 14.95 7.31
C ILE A 177 -11.26 16.44 7.00
N LYS A 178 -10.06 16.94 6.74
CA LYS A 178 -9.83 18.35 6.35
C LYS A 178 -10.50 18.69 5.02
N ILE A 179 -10.35 17.87 3.99
CA ILE A 179 -11.03 18.06 2.69
C ILE A 179 -12.56 18.15 2.91
N ARG A 180 -13.13 17.24 3.70
CA ARG A 180 -14.57 17.28 4.01
C ARG A 180 -15.00 18.52 4.82
N GLN A 181 -14.11 19.05 5.67
CA GLN A 181 -14.36 20.32 6.38
C GLN A 181 -14.41 21.50 5.43
N LEU A 182 -13.49 21.56 4.44
CA LEU A 182 -13.49 22.59 3.40
C LEU A 182 -14.76 22.51 2.54
N ALA A 183 -15.17 21.33 2.11
CA ALA A 183 -16.42 21.14 1.37
C ALA A 183 -17.64 21.61 2.19
N LYS A 184 -17.71 21.28 3.47
CA LYS A 184 -18.80 21.72 4.35
C LYS A 184 -18.92 23.25 4.45
N GLN A 185 -17.80 23.99 4.41
CA GLN A 185 -17.81 25.46 4.40
C GLN A 185 -18.46 26.02 3.14
N LYS A 186 -18.43 25.27 2.04
CA LYS A 186 -19.10 25.61 0.77
C LYS A 186 -20.52 25.02 0.63
N ASN A 187 -21.05 24.36 1.67
CA ASN A 187 -22.27 23.55 1.63
C ASN A 187 -22.21 22.40 0.62
N GLU A 188 -21.05 21.80 0.45
CA GLU A 188 -20.77 20.70 -0.45
C GLU A 188 -20.42 19.44 0.35
N LYS A 189 -20.44 18.26 -0.32
CA LYS A 189 -20.00 16.99 0.23
C LYS A 189 -19.00 16.34 -0.71
N VAL A 190 -17.91 15.83 -0.16
CA VAL A 190 -16.90 15.06 -0.90
C VAL A 190 -17.07 13.56 -0.63
N SER A 191 -17.13 12.81 -1.71
CA SER A 191 -17.11 11.34 -1.72
C SER A 191 -16.01 10.83 -2.66
N GLU A 192 -15.86 9.52 -2.75
CA GLU A 192 -15.00 8.88 -3.74
C GLU A 192 -15.48 9.04 -5.18
N TYR A 193 -16.72 9.47 -5.39
CA TYR A 193 -17.32 9.63 -6.73
C TYR A 193 -17.29 11.07 -7.24
N GLY A 194 -16.99 12.04 -6.39
CA GLY A 194 -17.00 13.46 -6.76
C GLY A 194 -17.39 14.37 -5.62
N ILE A 195 -17.64 15.64 -5.97
CA ILE A 195 -18.10 16.69 -5.07
C ILE A 195 -19.58 16.96 -5.34
N GLU A 196 -20.43 16.70 -4.37
CA GLU A 196 -21.87 16.98 -4.42
C GLU A 196 -22.12 18.44 -3.97
N GLU A 197 -22.62 19.26 -4.88
CA GLU A 197 -23.06 20.62 -4.61
C GLU A 197 -24.38 20.65 -3.81
N ALA A 198 -24.71 21.80 -3.25
CA ALA A 198 -25.98 22.02 -2.50
C ALA A 198 -27.25 21.72 -3.32
N ASN A 199 -27.19 21.82 -4.64
CA ASN A 199 -28.30 21.52 -5.57
C ASN A 199 -28.39 20.02 -5.92
N GLY A 200 -27.47 19.16 -5.40
CA GLY A 200 -27.40 17.74 -5.68
C GLY A 200 -26.63 17.37 -6.96
N ASN A 201 -26.06 18.35 -7.67
CA ASN A 201 -25.20 18.08 -8.81
C ASN A 201 -23.84 17.52 -8.34
N ILE A 202 -23.27 16.56 -9.08
CA ILE A 202 -21.96 15.99 -8.77
C ILE A 202 -20.93 16.53 -9.77
N ILE A 203 -19.90 17.17 -9.25
CA ILE A 203 -18.74 17.65 -10.01
C ILE A 203 -17.64 16.61 -9.94
N THR A 204 -17.04 16.32 -11.08
CA THR A 204 -15.83 15.49 -11.20
C THR A 204 -14.72 16.27 -11.87
N TYR A 205 -13.48 15.94 -11.54
CA TYR A 205 -12.28 16.60 -12.03
C TYR A 205 -11.34 15.60 -12.71
N GLN A 206 -10.48 16.10 -13.61
CA GLN A 206 -9.57 15.30 -14.41
C GLN A 206 -8.16 15.23 -13.80
N SER A 207 -7.97 15.78 -12.59
CA SER A 207 -6.74 15.68 -11.82
C SER A 207 -7.00 15.89 -10.33
N GLU A 208 -6.14 15.34 -9.47
CA GLU A 208 -6.20 15.65 -8.04
C GLU A 208 -5.95 17.14 -7.79
N LYS A 209 -5.07 17.78 -8.58
CA LYS A 209 -4.80 19.22 -8.46
C LYS A 209 -6.06 20.05 -8.59
N GLU A 210 -6.92 19.77 -9.56
CA GLU A 210 -8.20 20.48 -9.73
C GLU A 210 -9.15 20.30 -8.53
N ILE A 211 -9.11 19.15 -7.86
CA ILE A 211 -9.87 18.92 -6.62
C ILE A 211 -9.41 19.87 -5.52
N TYR A 212 -8.08 20.08 -5.37
CA TYR A 212 -7.54 21.02 -4.39
C TYR A 212 -7.81 22.47 -4.79
N ASP A 213 -7.65 22.81 -6.07
CA ASP A 213 -7.95 24.14 -6.61
C ASP A 213 -9.42 24.53 -6.37
N HIS A 214 -10.36 23.58 -6.46
CA HIS A 214 -11.77 23.78 -6.13
C HIS A 214 -11.98 24.33 -4.71
N PHE A 215 -11.13 23.89 -3.76
CA PHE A 215 -11.17 24.36 -2.38
C PHE A 215 -10.25 25.54 -2.09
N ASN A 216 -9.62 26.14 -3.12
CA ASN A 216 -8.59 27.18 -3.01
C ASN A 216 -7.40 26.77 -2.11
N VAL A 217 -6.97 25.53 -2.24
CA VAL A 217 -5.83 24.95 -1.54
C VAL A 217 -4.78 24.51 -2.56
N SER A 218 -3.52 24.76 -2.28
CA SER A 218 -2.42 24.21 -3.08
C SER A 218 -2.45 22.69 -3.09
N TYR A 219 -2.09 22.06 -4.21
CA TYR A 219 -2.00 20.61 -4.29
C TYR A 219 -1.04 20.06 -3.23
N ILE A 220 -1.50 19.11 -2.44
CA ILE A 220 -0.70 18.45 -1.41
C ILE A 220 -0.28 17.07 -1.94
N PRO A 221 1.04 16.82 -2.14
CA PRO A 221 1.53 15.52 -2.58
C PRO A 221 1.15 14.39 -1.63
N PRO A 222 0.92 13.16 -2.13
CA PRO A 222 0.57 12.00 -1.30
C PRO A 222 1.49 11.79 -0.10
N THR A 223 2.79 11.99 -0.27
CA THR A 223 3.81 11.82 0.78
C THR A 223 3.66 12.76 1.97
N MET A 224 2.90 13.85 1.81
CA MET A 224 2.63 14.82 2.87
C MET A 224 1.26 14.64 3.55
N ARG A 225 0.38 13.80 2.99
CA ARG A 225 -1.02 13.63 3.46
C ARG A 225 -1.09 12.77 4.72
N GLU A 226 -0.88 13.36 5.90
CA GLU A 226 -0.75 12.62 7.15
C GLU A 226 -1.84 12.97 8.19
N ASP A 227 -1.69 14.07 8.87
CA ASP A 227 -2.46 14.42 10.07
C ASP A 227 -3.38 15.64 9.90
N GLY A 228 -3.43 16.21 8.68
CA GLY A 228 -4.21 17.38 8.34
C GLY A 228 -3.50 18.71 8.66
N THR A 229 -2.29 18.72 9.25
CA THR A 229 -1.51 19.94 9.47
C THR A 229 -0.83 20.42 8.19
N GLU A 230 -0.73 19.57 7.18
CA GLU A 230 -0.15 19.88 5.88
C GLU A 230 -0.90 20.99 5.13
N PHE A 231 -2.19 21.20 5.44
CA PHE A 231 -2.99 22.29 4.85
C PHE A 231 -2.56 23.68 5.30
N ASP A 232 -1.81 23.77 6.40
CA ASP A 232 -1.32 25.01 6.98
C ASP A 232 0.15 25.29 6.63
N LYS A 233 0.78 24.41 5.80
CA LYS A 233 2.19 24.51 5.42
C LYS A 233 2.35 25.15 4.04
N ASP A 234 3.45 25.87 3.84
CA ASP A 234 3.91 26.22 2.51
C ASP A 234 4.56 25.00 1.87
N ILE A 235 3.96 24.53 0.77
CA ILE A 235 4.39 23.32 0.05
C ILE A 235 5.05 23.64 -1.30
N GLN A 236 5.36 24.91 -1.57
CA GLN A 236 5.92 25.33 -2.86
C GLN A 236 7.38 24.87 -3.04
N ASP A 237 8.11 24.73 -1.93
CA ASP A 237 9.54 24.39 -1.92
C ASP A 237 9.81 22.92 -1.54
N ILE A 238 8.91 21.99 -1.86
CA ILE A 238 9.17 20.56 -1.63
C ILE A 238 10.17 20.06 -2.65
N ILE A 239 11.25 19.45 -2.17
CA ILE A 239 12.29 18.82 -2.98
C ILE A 239 11.64 17.73 -3.86
N GLN A 240 11.89 17.82 -5.15
CA GLN A 240 11.52 16.83 -6.17
C GLN A 240 12.74 16.00 -6.57
N LEU A 241 12.53 14.91 -7.31
CA LEU A 241 13.63 14.07 -7.78
C LEU A 241 14.60 14.85 -8.68
N GLU A 242 14.06 15.77 -9.48
CA GLU A 242 14.81 16.62 -10.42
C GLU A 242 15.73 17.64 -9.71
N ASP A 243 15.47 17.91 -8.43
CA ASP A 243 16.32 18.80 -7.62
C ASP A 243 17.57 18.10 -7.09
N ILE A 244 17.64 16.77 -7.19
CA ILE A 244 18.79 15.98 -6.74
C ILE A 244 19.89 16.04 -7.82
N ASN A 245 20.90 16.84 -7.57
CA ASN A 245 21.97 17.14 -8.53
C ASN A 245 23.23 16.31 -8.36
N GLY A 246 23.31 15.48 -7.32
CA GLY A 246 24.51 14.69 -7.08
C GLY A 246 24.40 13.77 -5.87
N ASP A 247 25.39 12.91 -5.72
CA ASP A 247 25.55 11.99 -4.60
C ASP A 247 26.95 12.13 -3.99
N ILE A 248 27.04 12.19 -2.68
CA ILE A 248 28.29 12.48 -1.95
C ILE A 248 28.74 11.37 -1.00
N HIS A 249 28.12 10.16 -1.08
CA HIS A 249 28.52 9.03 -0.25
C HIS A 249 28.40 7.72 -1.00
N MET A 250 29.48 7.34 -1.71
CA MET A 250 29.52 6.08 -2.46
C MET A 250 30.91 5.43 -2.37
N HIS A 251 30.90 4.11 -2.43
CA HIS A 251 32.10 3.27 -2.35
C HIS A 251 32.24 2.46 -3.65
N THR A 252 33.49 2.21 -4.03
CA THR A 252 33.83 1.40 -5.19
C THR A 252 34.53 0.11 -4.78
N THR A 253 34.82 -0.78 -5.76
CA THR A 253 35.64 -1.98 -5.55
C THR A 253 37.07 -1.68 -5.11
N TYR A 254 37.49 -0.41 -5.07
CA TYR A 254 38.77 -0.03 -4.45
C TYR A 254 38.74 -0.24 -2.93
N SER A 255 37.61 -0.08 -2.26
CA SER A 255 37.41 -0.46 -0.88
C SER A 255 36.44 -1.63 -0.74
N ASP A 256 35.22 -1.42 -0.31
CA ASP A 256 34.20 -2.45 -0.05
C ASP A 256 32.92 -2.27 -0.88
N GLY A 257 32.93 -1.38 -1.86
CA GLY A 257 31.84 -1.21 -2.79
C GLY A 257 31.67 -2.39 -3.75
N ALA A 258 30.47 -2.57 -4.29
CA ALA A 258 30.14 -3.67 -5.18
C ALA A 258 30.51 -3.42 -6.65
N PHE A 259 30.64 -2.16 -7.07
CA PHE A 259 30.86 -1.76 -8.46
C PHE A 259 32.17 -1.02 -8.64
N LYS A 260 32.71 -1.06 -9.88
CA LYS A 260 33.92 -0.32 -10.24
C LYS A 260 33.63 1.19 -10.34
N LEU A 261 34.68 1.99 -10.29
CA LEU A 261 34.58 3.43 -10.40
C LEU A 261 33.87 3.87 -11.69
N GLU A 262 34.21 3.24 -12.81
CA GLU A 262 33.62 3.55 -14.11
C GLU A 262 32.11 3.29 -14.12
N GLU A 263 31.69 2.16 -13.57
CA GLU A 263 30.26 1.79 -13.47
C GLU A 263 29.49 2.78 -12.56
N MET A 264 30.11 3.26 -11.49
CA MET A 264 29.52 4.28 -10.62
C MET A 264 29.37 5.62 -11.33
N ILE A 265 30.36 5.99 -12.17
CA ILE A 265 30.31 7.21 -12.98
C ILE A 265 29.23 7.10 -14.05
N GLU A 266 29.16 5.99 -14.77
CA GLU A 266 28.12 5.75 -15.78
C GLU A 266 26.72 5.86 -15.17
N ALA A 267 26.48 5.22 -14.04
CA ALA A 267 25.21 5.29 -13.31
C ALA A 267 24.87 6.73 -12.86
N ALA A 268 25.84 7.54 -12.51
CA ALA A 268 25.64 8.95 -12.17
C ALA A 268 25.29 9.79 -13.40
N ILE A 269 25.92 9.53 -14.54
CA ILE A 269 25.61 10.19 -15.82
C ILE A 269 24.18 9.85 -16.28
N GLU A 270 23.77 8.59 -16.18
CA GLU A 270 22.40 8.16 -16.48
C GLU A 270 21.34 8.88 -15.62
N ARG A 271 21.67 9.18 -14.36
CA ARG A 271 20.84 9.95 -13.43
C ARG A 271 20.92 11.46 -13.64
N GLN A 272 21.73 11.91 -14.61
CA GLN A 272 21.97 13.32 -14.91
C GLN A 272 22.55 14.11 -13.72
N TYR A 273 23.31 13.45 -12.85
CA TYR A 273 24.01 14.12 -11.74
C TYR A 273 25.09 15.07 -12.26
N GLN A 274 25.17 16.24 -11.66
CA GLN A 274 26.18 17.26 -12.00
C GLN A 274 27.54 16.95 -11.35
N PHE A 275 27.52 16.23 -10.22
CA PHE A 275 28.72 15.81 -9.50
C PHE A 275 28.46 14.54 -8.70
N ILE A 276 29.54 13.84 -8.39
CA ILE A 276 29.57 12.75 -7.43
C ILE A 276 30.81 12.87 -6.54
N CYS A 277 30.77 12.29 -5.34
CA CYS A 277 31.92 12.17 -4.47
C CYS A 277 32.17 10.71 -4.13
N ILE A 278 33.28 10.17 -4.60
CA ILE A 278 33.73 8.82 -4.23
C ILE A 278 34.36 8.89 -2.84
N THR A 279 33.84 8.08 -1.92
CA THR A 279 34.21 8.10 -0.50
C THR A 279 34.75 6.73 -0.06
N ASP A 280 35.61 6.11 -0.85
CA ASP A 280 36.24 4.85 -0.50
C ASP A 280 36.99 4.95 0.84
N HIS A 281 36.93 3.86 1.61
CA HIS A 281 37.53 3.83 2.94
C HIS A 281 39.06 3.95 2.88
N SER A 282 39.62 4.70 3.84
CA SER A 282 41.05 4.81 4.03
C SER A 282 41.62 3.63 4.83
N ARG A 283 42.94 3.49 4.88
CA ARG A 283 43.67 2.43 5.59
C ARG A 283 43.27 2.23 7.07
N SER A 284 42.65 3.23 7.68
CA SER A 284 42.19 3.13 9.06
C SER A 284 41.05 2.12 9.25
N LEU A 285 40.31 1.78 8.19
CA LEU A 285 39.22 0.81 8.21
C LEU A 285 39.61 -0.46 7.44
N ALA A 286 40.44 -1.30 8.07
CA ALA A 286 40.96 -2.52 7.46
C ALA A 286 39.86 -3.53 7.10
N VAL A 287 38.75 -3.59 7.87
CA VAL A 287 37.63 -4.49 7.62
C VAL A 287 36.90 -4.17 6.30
N ALA A 288 36.93 -2.94 5.87
CA ALA A 288 36.36 -2.47 4.60
C ALA A 288 37.41 -2.41 3.47
N ASN A 289 38.53 -3.12 3.59
CA ASN A 289 39.61 -3.11 2.59
C ASN A 289 40.11 -1.68 2.28
N GLY A 290 40.17 -0.81 3.30
CA GLY A 290 40.49 0.60 3.12
C GLY A 290 41.82 0.84 2.41
N LEU A 291 41.86 1.87 1.57
CA LEU A 291 42.97 2.21 0.67
C LEU A 291 44.23 2.63 1.44
N SER A 292 45.33 1.98 1.19
CA SER A 292 46.65 2.52 1.56
C SER A 292 47.02 3.71 0.68
N ILE A 293 48.04 4.45 1.05
CA ILE A 293 48.54 5.60 0.25
C ILE A 293 48.99 5.11 -1.13
N GLU A 294 49.69 3.95 -1.17
CA GLU A 294 50.20 3.36 -2.41
C GLU A 294 49.08 2.90 -3.36
N ARG A 295 47.93 2.49 -2.80
CA ARG A 295 46.76 2.08 -3.61
C ARG A 295 45.94 3.28 -4.09
N LEU A 296 46.03 4.41 -3.40
CA LEU A 296 45.34 5.64 -3.76
C LEU A 296 46.07 6.39 -4.87
N LEU A 297 47.41 6.38 -4.88
CA LEU A 297 48.29 6.99 -5.89
C LEU A 297 48.49 6.11 -7.10
#